data_452481a5bf18eebdd5a6485d15017255
#
_entry.id   452481a5bf18eebdd5a6485d15017255
#
_cell.length_a   1.000
_cell.length_b   1.000
_cell.length_c   1.000
_cell.angle_alpha   90.00
_cell.angle_beta   90.00
_cell.angle_gamma   90.00
#
_symmetry.space_group_name_H-M   'P 1'
#
loop_
_entity.id
_entity.type
_entity.pdbx_description
1 polymer ?
#
loop_
_entity_poly.entity_id
_entity_poly.type
_entity_poly.pdbx_seq_one_letter_code
_entity_poly.pdbx_strand_id
1 'polypeptide(L)'
;ILAKQGGGALINVLSVLSWLSPPGAGGYSASKSAQWGLTNGLRGELREQGTLVIGVHPAYIDTDMVADVQAPKSTPQEVVALTLQALSEDREEVLVSDTSHGVKASLSSDSPVYLNR
;
A
#
# COMPACT_ATOMS: atom_id res chain seq x y z
N ILE A 1 11.37 -4.62 -19.88
CA ILE A 1 10.33 -4.23 -20.83
C ILE A 1 10.04 -2.73 -20.73
N LEU A 2 9.76 -2.21 -19.54
CA LEU A 2 9.44 -0.78 -19.38
C LEU A 2 10.59 0.13 -19.80
N ALA A 3 11.83 -0.25 -19.44
CA ALA A 3 13.00 0.53 -19.84
C ALA A 3 13.12 0.68 -21.37
N LYS A 4 12.85 -0.40 -22.11
CA LYS A 4 12.90 -0.41 -23.57
C LYS A 4 11.81 0.47 -24.19
N GLN A 5 10.74 0.72 -23.45
CA GLN A 5 9.62 1.56 -23.89
C GLN A 5 9.75 3.01 -23.42
N GLY A 6 10.89 3.38 -22.83
CA GLY A 6 11.11 4.73 -22.31
C GLY A 6 10.59 4.95 -20.92
N GLY A 7 10.30 3.88 -20.18
CA GLY A 7 9.74 3.93 -18.83
C GLY A 7 8.27 3.55 -18.78
N GLY A 8 7.65 3.76 -17.64
CA GLY A 8 6.25 3.40 -17.41
C GLY A 8 5.91 3.52 -15.95
N ALA A 9 4.99 2.66 -15.48
CA ALA A 9 4.62 2.62 -14.07
C ALA A 9 4.47 1.17 -13.60
N LEU A 10 4.90 0.92 -12.38
CA LEU A 10 4.70 -0.33 -11.66
C LEU A 10 3.85 -0.01 -10.43
N ILE A 11 2.72 -0.68 -10.30
CA ILE A 11 1.79 -0.44 -9.21
C ILE A 11 1.70 -1.72 -8.38
N ASN A 12 2.09 -1.63 -7.11
CA ASN A 12 2.01 -2.74 -6.18
C ASN A 12 0.90 -2.48 -5.16
N VAL A 13 -0.04 -3.42 -5.07
CA VAL A 13 -1.11 -3.33 -4.07
C VAL A 13 -0.59 -3.99 -2.79
N LEU A 14 -0.35 -3.16 -1.81
CA LEU A 14 0.17 -3.54 -0.50
C LEU A 14 -0.98 -3.63 0.51
N SER A 15 -0.72 -3.27 1.77
CA SER A 15 -1.74 -3.27 2.83
C SER A 15 -1.22 -2.48 4.02
N VAL A 16 -2.11 -1.95 4.84
CA VAL A 16 -1.72 -1.43 6.16
C VAL A 16 -1.08 -2.51 7.02
N LEU A 17 -1.36 -3.79 6.72
CA LEU A 17 -0.73 -4.91 7.42
C LEU A 17 0.75 -5.09 7.07
N SER A 18 1.30 -4.30 6.15
CA SER A 18 2.75 -4.18 6.01
C SER A 18 3.37 -3.40 7.17
N TRP A 19 2.57 -2.68 7.94
CA TRP A 19 3.01 -1.79 9.02
C TRP A 19 2.55 -2.22 10.41
N LEU A 20 1.59 -3.13 10.50
CA LEU A 20 1.14 -3.68 11.78
C LEU A 20 0.67 -5.11 11.56
N SER A 21 0.64 -5.89 12.64
CA SER A 21 0.23 -7.29 12.56
C SER A 21 -0.74 -7.60 13.69
N PRO A 22 -2.04 -7.67 13.41
CA PRO A 22 -2.99 -8.15 14.41
C PRO A 22 -2.72 -9.61 14.76
N PRO A 23 -3.16 -10.07 15.96
CA PRO A 23 -3.06 -11.48 16.32
C PRO A 23 -3.66 -12.38 15.24
N GLY A 24 -2.94 -13.42 14.86
CA GLY A 24 -3.37 -14.36 13.82
C GLY A 24 -3.00 -13.98 12.40
N ALA A 25 -2.49 -12.77 12.18
CA ALA A 25 -2.17 -12.28 10.82
C ALA A 25 -0.65 -12.22 10.54
N GLY A 26 0.19 -12.85 11.40
CA GLY A 26 1.64 -12.70 11.30
C GLY A 26 2.23 -13.07 9.97
N GLY A 27 1.82 -14.20 9.38
CA GLY A 27 2.32 -14.64 8.07
C GLY A 27 1.93 -13.69 6.95
N TYR A 28 0.68 -13.27 6.92
CA TYR A 28 0.20 -12.31 5.94
C TYR A 28 0.93 -10.96 6.07
N SER A 29 1.03 -10.45 7.30
CA SER A 29 1.73 -9.18 7.56
C SER A 29 3.20 -9.26 7.17
N ALA A 30 3.87 -10.37 7.47
CA ALA A 30 5.26 -10.56 7.07
C ALA A 30 5.42 -10.50 5.55
N SER A 31 4.52 -11.14 4.79
CA SER A 31 4.56 -11.11 3.33
C SER A 31 4.34 -9.70 2.79
N LYS A 32 3.42 -8.95 3.36
CA LYS A 32 3.13 -7.57 2.95
C LYS A 32 4.26 -6.61 3.35
N SER A 33 4.90 -6.82 4.49
CA SER A 33 6.08 -6.05 4.89
C SER A 33 7.25 -6.27 3.93
N ALA A 34 7.46 -7.52 3.51
CA ALA A 34 8.48 -7.85 2.51
C ALA A 34 8.18 -7.16 1.17
N GLN A 35 6.93 -7.17 0.73
CA GLN A 35 6.53 -6.50 -0.50
C GLN A 35 6.72 -4.98 -0.42
N TRP A 36 6.46 -4.38 0.74
CA TRP A 36 6.70 -2.96 0.95
C TRP A 36 8.19 -2.62 0.85
N GLY A 37 9.04 -3.41 1.52
CA GLY A 37 10.49 -3.23 1.42
C GLY A 37 10.98 -3.36 -0.02
N LEU A 38 10.50 -4.38 -0.74
CA LEU A 38 10.84 -4.60 -2.15
C LEU A 38 10.36 -3.43 -3.01
N THR A 39 9.14 -2.94 -2.79
CA THR A 39 8.58 -1.78 -3.51
C THR A 39 9.47 -0.56 -3.36
N ASN A 40 9.93 -0.29 -2.14
CA ASN A 40 10.82 0.84 -1.86
C ASN A 40 12.17 0.68 -2.56
N GLY A 41 12.73 -0.53 -2.57
CA GLY A 41 13.97 -0.82 -3.28
C GLY A 41 13.81 -0.63 -4.79
N LEU A 42 12.74 -1.17 -5.37
CA LEU A 42 12.45 -1.02 -6.79
C LEU A 42 12.24 0.44 -7.19
N ARG A 43 11.64 1.24 -6.31
CA ARG A 43 11.44 2.67 -6.58
C ARG A 43 12.77 3.35 -6.86
N GLY A 44 13.79 3.06 -6.02
CA GLY A 44 15.12 3.60 -6.23
C GLY A 44 15.78 3.08 -7.49
N GLU A 45 15.72 1.78 -7.72
CA GLU A 45 16.38 1.15 -8.87
C GLU A 45 15.78 1.55 -10.21
N LEU A 46 14.44 1.73 -10.26
CA LEU A 46 13.75 1.99 -11.53
C LEU A 46 13.60 3.47 -11.86
N ARG A 47 14.00 4.36 -10.95
CA ARG A 47 13.88 5.80 -11.17
C ARG A 47 14.67 6.27 -12.38
N GLU A 48 15.89 5.76 -12.54
CA GLU A 48 16.78 6.18 -13.63
C GLU A 48 16.25 5.82 -15.01
N GLN A 49 15.48 4.74 -15.13
CA GLN A 49 14.87 4.35 -16.41
C GLN A 49 13.53 5.05 -16.67
N GLY A 50 13.11 5.97 -15.79
CA GLY A 50 11.87 6.72 -15.96
C GLY A 50 10.62 5.92 -15.59
N THR A 51 10.76 4.90 -14.74
CA THR A 51 9.63 4.10 -14.27
C THR A 51 9.18 4.59 -12.90
N LEU A 52 7.90 4.97 -12.80
CA LEU A 52 7.26 5.35 -11.56
C LEU A 52 6.82 4.09 -10.81
N VAL A 53 7.14 4.00 -9.52
CA VAL A 53 6.71 2.87 -8.69
C VAL A 53 5.73 3.40 -7.64
N ILE A 54 4.51 2.87 -7.66
CA ILE A 54 3.44 3.30 -6.77
C ILE A 54 3.10 2.17 -5.80
N GLY A 55 3.18 2.45 -4.50
CA GLY A 55 2.67 1.55 -3.47
C GLY A 55 1.26 1.96 -3.06
N VAL A 56 0.31 1.05 -3.14
CA VAL A 56 -1.09 1.28 -2.77
C VAL A 56 -1.36 0.59 -1.44
N HIS A 57 -1.82 1.34 -0.44
CA HIS A 57 -1.99 0.86 0.93
C HIS A 57 -3.45 0.90 1.38
N PRO A 58 -4.28 -0.07 0.99
CA PRO A 58 -5.63 -0.19 1.52
C PRO A 58 -5.62 -0.83 2.91
N ALA A 59 -6.68 -0.60 3.68
CA ALA A 59 -6.99 -1.36 4.89
C ALA A 59 -7.88 -2.55 4.48
N TYR A 60 -9.19 -2.37 4.48
CA TYR A 60 -10.12 -3.37 3.97
C TYR A 60 -10.75 -2.87 2.68
N ILE A 61 -10.75 -3.75 1.66
CA ILE A 61 -11.44 -3.50 0.40
C ILE A 61 -12.69 -4.37 0.39
N ASP A 62 -13.83 -3.79 -0.01
CA ASP A 62 -15.10 -4.52 -0.05
C ASP A 62 -15.10 -5.54 -1.19
N THR A 63 -14.65 -6.76 -0.87
CA THR A 63 -14.58 -7.91 -1.75
C THR A 63 -15.12 -9.13 -1.03
N ASP A 64 -15.35 -10.23 -1.75
CA ASP A 64 -15.81 -11.49 -1.16
C ASP A 64 -14.87 -12.02 -0.08
N MET A 65 -13.56 -11.76 -0.22
CA MET A 65 -12.55 -12.21 0.74
C MET A 65 -12.77 -11.63 2.13
N VAL A 66 -13.35 -10.43 2.25
CA VAL A 66 -13.58 -9.74 3.51
C VAL A 66 -15.06 -9.49 3.79
N ALA A 67 -15.94 -10.30 3.20
CA ALA A 67 -17.38 -10.14 3.36
C ALA A 67 -17.83 -10.18 4.83
N ASP A 68 -17.17 -11.00 5.66
CA ASP A 68 -17.49 -11.16 7.08
C ASP A 68 -16.86 -10.09 7.98
N VAL A 69 -16.01 -9.22 7.44
CA VAL A 69 -15.36 -8.17 8.23
C VAL A 69 -16.35 -7.04 8.49
N GLN A 70 -16.50 -6.66 9.76
CA GLN A 70 -17.41 -5.59 10.18
C GLN A 70 -16.77 -4.21 10.19
N ALA A 71 -15.46 -4.11 9.97
CA ALA A 71 -14.75 -2.82 9.91
C ALA A 71 -15.14 -2.04 8.66
N PRO A 72 -14.95 -0.70 8.64
CA PRO A 72 -15.15 0.11 7.43
C PRO A 72 -14.30 -0.42 6.28
N LYS A 73 -14.90 -0.50 5.10
CA LYS A 73 -14.26 -1.01 3.89
C LYS A 73 -14.30 0.03 2.78
N SER A 74 -13.21 0.11 2.02
CA SER A 74 -13.17 0.88 0.79
C SER A 74 -13.74 0.04 -0.35
N THR A 75 -14.38 0.67 -1.34
CA THR A 75 -14.85 -0.06 -2.52
C THR A 75 -13.67 -0.28 -3.48
N PRO A 76 -13.70 -1.35 -4.29
CA PRO A 76 -12.68 -1.53 -5.33
C PRO A 76 -12.59 -0.31 -6.26
N GLN A 77 -13.72 0.31 -6.58
CA GLN A 77 -13.77 1.50 -7.44
C GLN A 77 -13.03 2.68 -6.81
N GLU A 78 -13.15 2.89 -5.49
CA GLU A 78 -12.43 3.94 -4.78
C GLU A 78 -10.91 3.71 -4.85
N VAL A 79 -10.47 2.46 -4.64
CA VAL A 79 -9.06 2.10 -4.69
C VAL A 79 -8.49 2.37 -6.09
N VAL A 80 -9.20 1.94 -7.13
CA VAL A 80 -8.79 2.15 -8.52
C VAL A 80 -8.74 3.64 -8.84
N ALA A 81 -9.76 4.41 -8.46
CA ALA A 81 -9.81 5.85 -8.74
C ALA A 81 -8.64 6.59 -8.11
N LEU A 82 -8.34 6.31 -6.85
CA LEU A 82 -7.20 6.92 -6.14
C LEU A 82 -5.87 6.53 -6.77
N THR A 83 -5.74 5.28 -7.21
CA THR A 83 -4.53 4.78 -7.86
C THR A 83 -4.30 5.48 -9.21
N LEU A 84 -5.34 5.59 -10.02
CA LEU A 84 -5.25 6.28 -11.32
C LEU A 84 -4.95 7.77 -11.14
N GLN A 85 -5.51 8.40 -10.11
CA GLN A 85 -5.20 9.79 -9.79
C GLN A 85 -3.72 9.94 -9.41
N ALA A 86 -3.20 9.05 -8.58
CA ALA A 86 -1.80 9.05 -8.20
C ALA A 86 -0.88 8.88 -9.42
N LEU A 87 -1.26 7.99 -10.34
CA LEU A 87 -0.52 7.79 -11.58
C LEU A 87 -0.47 9.07 -12.41
N SER A 88 -1.60 9.76 -12.56
CA SER A 88 -1.67 11.01 -13.33
C SER A 88 -0.89 12.16 -12.69
N GLU A 89 -0.69 12.12 -11.38
CA GLU A 89 0.02 13.15 -10.61
C GLU A 89 1.45 12.75 -10.25
N ASP A 90 1.95 11.65 -10.78
CA ASP A 90 3.29 11.09 -10.50
C ASP A 90 3.54 10.88 -9.00
N ARG A 91 2.49 10.51 -8.25
CA ARG A 91 2.64 10.21 -6.82
C ARG A 91 3.08 8.77 -6.62
N GLU A 92 3.96 8.57 -5.65
CA GLU A 92 4.60 7.29 -5.39
C GLU A 92 3.84 6.42 -4.38
N GLU A 93 2.83 6.99 -3.70
CA GLU A 93 2.14 6.30 -2.63
C GLU A 93 0.67 6.68 -2.62
N VAL A 94 -0.19 5.69 -2.37
CA VAL A 94 -1.63 5.88 -2.24
C VAL A 94 -2.07 5.33 -0.88
N LEU A 95 -2.54 6.22 -0.02
CA LEU A 95 -3.17 5.86 1.25
C LEU A 95 -4.68 5.93 1.05
N VAL A 96 -5.32 4.76 1.08
CA VAL A 96 -6.69 4.63 0.56
C VAL A 96 -7.76 5.16 1.51
N SER A 97 -7.53 5.06 2.81
CA SER A 97 -8.55 5.37 3.81
C SER A 97 -7.96 6.14 4.99
N ASP A 98 -8.84 6.63 5.86
CA ASP A 98 -8.40 7.26 7.11
C ASP A 98 -7.58 6.30 7.96
N THR A 99 -7.92 5.00 7.94
CA THR A 99 -7.13 3.97 8.62
C THR A 99 -5.72 3.92 8.05
N SER A 100 -5.57 3.91 6.73
CA SER A 100 -4.25 3.88 6.09
C SER A 100 -3.42 5.11 6.46
N HIS A 101 -4.03 6.29 6.42
CA HIS A 101 -3.37 7.54 6.82
C HIS A 101 -2.96 7.51 8.30
N GLY A 102 -3.87 7.06 9.17
CA GLY A 102 -3.61 7.00 10.61
C GLY A 102 -2.50 6.02 10.97
N VAL A 103 -2.50 4.84 10.38
CA VAL A 103 -1.46 3.83 10.64
C VAL A 103 -0.10 4.35 10.20
N LYS A 104 0.00 4.88 8.99
CA LYS A 104 1.26 5.42 8.50
C LYS A 104 1.76 6.57 9.39
N ALA A 105 0.89 7.51 9.72
CA ALA A 105 1.26 8.65 10.56
C ALA A 105 1.78 8.22 11.94
N SER A 106 1.28 7.09 12.46
CA SER A 106 1.66 6.60 13.78
C SER A 106 3.05 5.97 13.81
N LEU A 107 3.62 5.58 12.66
CA LEU A 107 4.90 4.83 12.62
C LEU A 107 6.04 5.58 13.30
N SER A 108 6.04 6.91 13.23
CA SER A 108 7.07 7.73 13.84
C SER A 108 6.65 8.38 15.16
N SER A 109 5.47 8.03 15.69
CA SER A 109 5.00 8.56 16.97
C SER A 109 5.60 7.79 18.14
N ASP A 110 5.52 8.36 19.34
CA ASP A 110 5.98 7.69 20.56
C ASP A 110 5.10 6.49 20.93
N SER A 111 3.87 6.44 20.41
CA SER A 111 2.93 5.34 20.64
C SER A 111 2.38 4.82 19.32
N PRO A 112 3.22 4.19 18.50
CA PRO A 112 2.77 3.70 17.20
C PRO A 112 1.74 2.58 17.36
N VAL A 113 0.76 2.52 16.44
CA VAL A 113 -0.33 1.53 16.55
C VAL A 113 0.16 0.09 16.49
N TYR A 114 1.32 -0.18 15.88
CA TYR A 114 1.84 -1.55 15.83
C TYR A 114 2.27 -2.08 17.21
N LEU A 115 2.45 -1.21 18.20
CA LEU A 115 2.73 -1.60 19.59
C LEU A 115 1.46 -1.68 20.44
N ASN A 116 0.34 -1.19 19.96
CA ASN A 116 -0.92 -1.19 20.72
C ASN A 116 -1.50 -2.60 20.79
N ARG A 117 -2.09 -2.91 21.93
CA ARG A 117 -2.64 -4.24 22.23
C ARG A 117 -4.13 -4.17 22.54
#